data_1d1015cb1a1ab9655f39a717464a4739
#
_entry.id   1d1015cb1a1ab9655f39a717464a4739
#
_cell.length_a   1.000
_cell.length_b   1.000
_cell.length_c   1.000
_cell.angle_alpha   90.00
_cell.angle_beta   90.00
_cell.angle_gamma   90.00
#
_symmetry.space_group_name_H-M   'P 1'
#
loop_
_entity.id
_entity.type
_entity.pdbx_description
1 polymer ?
#
loop_
_entity_poly.entity_id
_entity_poly.type
_entity_poly.pdbx_seq_one_letter_code
_entity_poly.pdbx_strand_id
1 'polypeptide(L)'
;VLASALSMGPEELTRETVKGTIDRLGVPGTTRVVVTDPAGEVLCDWYEGAYQEDTLGRYALFWEVAAALQGNDVFRSEYREGAFRSRAAVPVTYRSMTLGAVYFYEYDTEQGALLLGIQSNLRSMSAVICVVTLIMSVFFSKALTRRIAALLRAIRIVGEGEYGHRLQPVGRDEMAQL
;
A
#
# COMPACT_ATOMS: atom_id res chain seq x y z
N VAL A 1 -16.59 -2.55 14.43
CA VAL A 1 -16.67 -2.35 15.90
C VAL A 1 -17.75 -1.33 16.25
N LEU A 2 -17.68 -0.04 15.78
CA LEU A 2 -18.67 0.99 16.14
C LEU A 2 -20.10 0.61 15.69
N ALA A 3 -20.28 0.22 14.42
CA ALA A 3 -21.59 -0.23 13.91
C ALA A 3 -22.13 -1.44 14.69
N SER A 4 -21.26 -2.41 15.01
CA SER A 4 -21.66 -3.56 15.83
C SER A 4 -22.02 -3.18 17.26
N ALA A 5 -21.30 -2.22 17.85
CA ALA A 5 -21.64 -1.71 19.19
C ALA A 5 -23.00 -0.99 19.22
N LEU A 6 -23.31 -0.23 18.17
CA LEU A 6 -24.60 0.44 17.99
C LEU A 6 -25.73 -0.56 17.68
N SER A 7 -25.44 -1.66 16.97
CA SER A 7 -26.42 -2.73 16.68
C SER A 7 -26.81 -3.55 17.93
N MET A 8 -25.98 -3.55 18.97
CA MET A 8 -26.29 -4.23 20.25
C MET A 8 -27.07 -3.34 21.24
N GLY A 9 -27.33 -2.10 20.87
CA GLY A 9 -28.04 -1.11 21.69
C GLY A 9 -29.57 -1.17 21.52
N PRO A 10 -30.27 -0.10 21.92
CA PRO A 10 -31.72 0.01 21.83
C PRO A 10 -32.20 -0.03 20.37
N GLU A 11 -33.49 -0.29 20.20
CA GLU A 11 -34.16 -0.44 18.89
C GLU A 11 -34.12 0.83 18.02
N GLU A 12 -33.73 1.96 18.59
CA GLU A 12 -33.64 3.26 17.91
C GLU A 12 -32.32 3.95 18.21
N LEU A 13 -31.66 4.45 17.17
CA LEU A 13 -30.43 5.24 17.33
C LEU A 13 -30.79 6.64 17.80
N THR A 14 -30.40 6.95 19.02
CA THR A 14 -30.50 8.32 19.57
C THR A 14 -29.13 8.98 19.61
N ARG A 15 -29.14 10.32 19.54
CA ARG A 15 -27.90 11.11 19.62
C ARG A 15 -27.08 10.79 20.87
N GLU A 16 -27.72 10.62 22.02
CA GLU A 16 -27.06 10.32 23.29
C GLU A 16 -26.39 8.95 23.28
N THR A 17 -27.07 7.94 22.75
CA THR A 17 -26.53 6.59 22.62
C THR A 17 -25.31 6.55 21.70
N VAL A 18 -25.36 7.28 20.59
CA VAL A 18 -24.25 7.37 19.62
C VAL A 18 -23.07 8.08 20.23
N LYS A 19 -23.26 9.25 20.88
CA LYS A 19 -22.20 9.98 21.57
C LYS A 19 -21.53 9.11 22.63
N GLY A 20 -22.31 8.50 23.52
CA GLY A 20 -21.78 7.63 24.58
C GLY A 20 -21.01 6.42 24.04
N THR A 21 -21.35 5.94 22.85
CA THR A 21 -20.61 4.84 22.19
C THR A 21 -19.29 5.32 21.59
N ILE A 22 -19.29 6.49 20.92
CA ILE A 22 -18.08 7.12 20.35
C ILE A 22 -17.07 7.44 21.48
N ASP A 23 -17.54 8.05 22.57
CA ASP A 23 -16.70 8.40 23.72
C ASP A 23 -16.09 7.16 24.39
N ARG A 24 -16.85 6.08 24.48
CA ARG A 24 -16.39 4.81 25.06
C ARG A 24 -15.35 4.10 24.18
N LEU A 25 -15.47 4.22 22.88
CA LEU A 25 -14.56 3.60 21.92
C LEU A 25 -13.28 4.41 21.69
N GLY A 26 -13.24 5.68 22.10
CA GLY A 26 -12.05 6.52 21.98
C GLY A 26 -11.62 6.73 20.55
N VAL A 27 -12.49 7.23 19.68
CA VAL A 27 -12.20 7.47 18.26
C VAL A 27 -11.07 8.50 18.11
N PRO A 28 -10.00 8.21 17.33
CA PRO A 28 -8.92 9.15 17.09
C PRO A 28 -9.43 10.45 16.46
N GLY A 29 -8.84 11.59 16.84
CA GLY A 29 -9.20 12.90 16.28
C GLY A 29 -8.90 13.05 14.78
N THR A 30 -8.02 12.21 14.22
CA THR A 30 -7.71 12.17 12.78
C THR A 30 -8.83 11.55 11.93
N THR A 31 -9.75 10.83 12.59
CA THR A 31 -10.85 10.13 11.92
C THR A 31 -12.15 10.92 12.12
N ARG A 32 -12.80 11.28 11.02
CA ARG A 32 -14.17 11.80 11.07
C ARG A 32 -15.15 10.64 11.09
N VAL A 33 -16.12 10.71 12.00
CA VAL A 33 -17.20 9.72 12.13
C VAL A 33 -18.55 10.44 12.06
N VAL A 34 -19.33 10.07 11.07
CA VAL A 34 -20.71 10.57 10.91
C VAL A 34 -21.65 9.40 11.10
N VAL A 35 -22.64 9.56 11.99
CA VAL A 35 -23.70 8.58 12.20
C VAL A 35 -25.02 9.20 11.78
N THR A 36 -25.76 8.47 10.95
CA THR A 36 -27.06 8.92 10.44
C THR A 36 -28.17 8.01 10.92
N ASP A 37 -29.38 8.54 10.86
CA ASP A 37 -30.61 7.79 11.01
C ASP A 37 -30.95 7.01 9.72
N PRO A 38 -32.07 6.25 9.66
CA PRO A 38 -32.48 5.52 8.45
C PRO A 38 -32.86 6.42 7.26
N ALA A 39 -33.20 7.70 7.52
CA ALA A 39 -33.47 8.67 6.47
C ALA A 39 -32.22 9.34 5.90
N GLY A 40 -31.05 9.14 6.56
CA GLY A 40 -29.78 9.76 6.20
C GLY A 40 -29.55 11.12 6.89
N GLU A 41 -30.36 11.46 7.91
CA GLU A 41 -30.15 12.66 8.71
C GLU A 41 -29.05 12.44 9.74
N VAL A 42 -28.15 13.40 9.89
CA VAL A 42 -26.98 13.31 10.77
C VAL A 42 -27.40 13.39 12.24
N LEU A 43 -27.22 12.31 12.96
CA LEU A 43 -27.42 12.22 14.42
C LEU A 43 -26.19 12.66 15.18
N CYS A 44 -25.00 12.37 14.65
CA CYS A 44 -23.73 12.71 15.27
C CYS A 44 -22.66 12.88 14.20
N ASP A 45 -21.80 13.88 14.38
CA ASP A 45 -20.60 14.10 13.57
C ASP A 45 -19.43 14.40 14.51
N TRP A 46 -18.43 13.52 14.51
CA TRP A 46 -17.21 13.64 15.27
C TRP A 46 -16.06 13.94 14.32
N TYR A 47 -15.35 15.03 14.53
CA TYR A 47 -14.21 15.43 13.72
C TYR A 47 -13.21 16.26 14.50
N GLU A 48 -11.92 16.02 14.31
CA GLU A 48 -10.81 16.72 14.99
C GLU A 48 -10.92 16.72 16.52
N GLY A 49 -11.41 15.63 17.10
CA GLY A 49 -11.53 15.50 18.53
C GLY A 49 -12.75 16.23 19.15
N ALA A 50 -13.68 16.72 18.32
CA ALA A 50 -14.87 17.46 18.77
C ALA A 50 -16.13 17.04 18.01
N TYR A 51 -17.27 17.23 18.68
CA TYR A 51 -18.59 17.07 18.04
C TYR A 51 -18.94 18.31 17.23
N GLN A 52 -19.32 18.10 15.97
CA GLN A 52 -19.73 19.17 15.07
C GLN A 52 -21.24 19.37 15.16
N GLU A 53 -21.67 20.45 15.78
CA GLU A 53 -23.11 20.69 16.01
C GLU A 53 -23.82 21.32 14.79
N ASP A 54 -23.07 21.99 13.93
CA ASP A 54 -23.58 22.66 12.72
C ASP A 54 -24.04 21.71 11.61
N THR A 55 -23.60 20.46 11.64
CA THR A 55 -23.98 19.41 10.69
C THR A 55 -25.19 18.59 11.13
N LEU A 56 -25.58 18.71 12.39
CA LEU A 56 -26.68 17.94 12.97
C LEU A 56 -28.02 18.29 12.33
N GLY A 57 -28.84 17.26 12.11
CA GLY A 57 -30.14 17.43 11.47
C GLY A 57 -30.07 17.72 9.96
N ARG A 58 -28.87 17.72 9.38
CA ARG A 58 -28.70 17.81 7.92
C ARG A 58 -28.59 16.43 7.30
N TYR A 59 -28.90 16.30 6.03
CA TYR A 59 -28.73 15.04 5.30
C TYR A 59 -27.28 14.81 4.93
N ALA A 60 -26.77 13.63 5.21
CA ALA A 60 -25.44 13.17 4.77
C ALA A 60 -25.51 12.78 3.30
N LEU A 61 -25.22 13.72 2.41
CA LEU A 61 -25.28 13.54 0.95
C LEU A 61 -24.02 12.80 0.39
N PHE A 62 -23.55 11.80 1.11
CA PHE A 62 -22.45 10.94 0.64
C PHE A 62 -23.06 9.68 -0.01
N TRP A 63 -22.57 9.33 -1.19
CA TRP A 63 -23.03 8.13 -1.89
C TRP A 63 -22.76 6.85 -1.06
N GLU A 64 -21.66 6.85 -0.27
CA GLU A 64 -21.30 5.76 0.62
C GLU A 64 -22.37 5.56 1.71
N VAL A 65 -22.90 6.64 2.26
CA VAL A 65 -24.01 6.60 3.24
C VAL A 65 -25.28 6.06 2.58
N ALA A 66 -25.60 6.54 1.39
CA ALA A 66 -26.76 6.05 0.65
C ALA A 66 -26.68 4.55 0.35
N ALA A 67 -25.50 4.05 0.00
CA ALA A 67 -25.28 2.62 -0.20
C ALA A 67 -25.38 1.81 1.10
N ALA A 68 -24.83 2.35 2.21
CA ALA A 68 -24.93 1.72 3.52
C ALA A 68 -26.37 1.63 4.02
N LEU A 69 -27.18 2.66 3.82
CA LEU A 69 -28.62 2.65 4.15
C LEU A 69 -29.40 1.58 3.37
N GLN A 70 -28.89 1.17 2.19
CA GLN A 70 -29.42 0.05 1.42
C GLN A 70 -28.92 -1.32 1.90
N GLY A 71 -28.10 -1.36 2.96
CA GLY A 71 -27.57 -2.58 3.54
C GLY A 71 -26.20 -3.03 2.97
N ASN A 72 -25.51 -2.18 2.20
CA ASN A 72 -24.22 -2.52 1.59
C ASN A 72 -23.07 -1.90 2.37
N ASP A 73 -22.09 -2.70 2.73
CA ASP A 73 -20.81 -2.19 3.24
C ASP A 73 -20.02 -1.57 2.09
N VAL A 74 -19.50 -0.36 2.29
CA VAL A 74 -18.70 0.34 1.30
C VAL A 74 -17.37 0.73 1.92
N PHE A 75 -16.29 0.43 1.19
CA PHE A 75 -14.95 0.90 1.53
C PHE A 75 -14.25 1.40 0.27
N ARG A 76 -13.66 2.58 0.35
CA ARG A 76 -12.83 3.16 -0.69
C ARG A 76 -11.62 3.84 -0.09
N SER A 77 -10.44 3.54 -0.62
CA SER A 77 -9.20 4.22 -0.27
C SER A 77 -8.50 4.71 -1.53
N GLU A 78 -8.08 5.96 -1.54
CA GLU A 78 -7.37 6.59 -2.64
C GLU A 78 -6.10 7.25 -2.13
N TYR A 79 -4.99 7.00 -2.84
CA TYR A 79 -3.76 7.74 -2.61
C TYR A 79 -3.70 8.94 -3.54
N ARG A 80 -3.72 10.14 -2.98
CA ARG A 80 -3.65 11.38 -3.76
C ARG A 80 -2.86 12.43 -2.99
N GLU A 81 -1.98 13.13 -3.72
CA GLU A 81 -1.22 14.27 -3.18
C GLU A 81 -0.39 13.93 -1.92
N GLY A 82 0.15 12.71 -1.85
CA GLY A 82 1.01 12.30 -0.73
C GLY A 82 0.27 11.81 0.51
N ALA A 83 -1.06 11.65 0.45
CA ALA A 83 -1.88 11.16 1.57
C ALA A 83 -2.85 10.07 1.11
N PHE A 84 -3.20 9.18 2.05
CA PHE A 84 -4.33 8.27 1.87
C PHE A 84 -5.62 8.95 2.32
N ARG A 85 -6.64 8.88 1.46
CA ARG A 85 -8.01 9.29 1.76
C ARG A 85 -8.87 8.05 1.79
N SER A 86 -9.17 7.58 2.98
CA SER A 86 -10.00 6.40 3.18
C SER A 86 -11.42 6.80 3.59
N ARG A 87 -12.40 6.18 2.96
CA ARG A 87 -13.83 6.35 3.25
C ARG A 87 -14.45 4.98 3.43
N ALA A 88 -15.25 4.84 4.45
CA ALA A 88 -16.02 3.63 4.68
C ALA A 88 -17.41 4.00 5.14
N ALA A 89 -18.40 3.27 4.71
CA ALA A 89 -19.73 3.36 5.28
C ALA A 89 -20.29 1.96 5.51
N VAL A 90 -20.87 1.76 6.68
CA VAL A 90 -21.45 0.48 7.06
C VAL A 90 -22.85 0.71 7.65
N PRO A 91 -23.82 -0.16 7.36
CA PRO A 91 -25.14 -0.07 7.96
C PRO A 91 -25.10 -0.44 9.44
N VAL A 92 -25.92 0.23 10.24
CA VAL A 92 -26.24 -0.20 11.58
C VAL A 92 -27.56 -0.98 11.48
N THR A 93 -27.52 -2.27 11.75
CA THR A 93 -28.67 -3.14 11.59
C THR A 93 -29.13 -3.74 12.92
N TYR A 94 -30.42 -3.81 13.14
CA TYR A 94 -31.05 -4.50 14.26
C TYR A 94 -32.21 -5.34 13.77
N ARG A 95 -32.21 -6.64 14.07
CA ARG A 95 -33.25 -7.60 13.63
C ARG A 95 -33.61 -7.48 12.13
N SER A 96 -32.58 -7.38 11.30
CA SER A 96 -32.69 -7.22 9.82
C SER A 96 -33.29 -5.88 9.35
N MET A 97 -33.46 -4.90 10.22
CA MET A 97 -33.81 -3.53 9.85
C MET A 97 -32.58 -2.64 9.91
N THR A 98 -32.42 -1.76 8.94
CA THR A 98 -31.36 -0.73 8.95
C THR A 98 -31.81 0.42 9.84
N LEU A 99 -31.12 0.63 10.96
CA LEU A 99 -31.37 1.72 11.89
C LEU A 99 -30.65 3.01 11.50
N GLY A 100 -29.72 2.94 10.57
CA GLY A 100 -28.93 4.07 10.14
C GLY A 100 -27.62 3.60 9.48
N ALA A 101 -26.70 4.53 9.29
CA ALA A 101 -25.37 4.25 8.75
C ALA A 101 -24.30 4.94 9.56
N VAL A 102 -23.12 4.30 9.62
CA VAL A 102 -21.89 4.91 10.16
C VAL A 102 -20.96 5.13 9.01
N TYR A 103 -20.55 6.38 8.82
CA TYR A 103 -19.59 6.80 7.83
C TYR A 103 -18.28 7.20 8.50
N PHE A 104 -17.17 6.71 7.97
CA PHE A 104 -15.82 7.04 8.39
C PHE A 104 -15.08 7.75 7.27
N TYR A 105 -14.35 8.79 7.62
CA TYR A 105 -13.40 9.45 6.74
C TYR A 105 -12.08 9.64 7.47
N GLU A 106 -11.02 9.18 6.86
CA GLU A 106 -9.66 9.31 7.38
C GLU A 106 -8.75 9.93 6.33
N TYR A 107 -7.95 10.89 6.77
CA TYR A 107 -6.94 11.53 5.95
C TYR A 107 -5.57 11.29 6.59
N ASP A 108 -4.80 10.37 6.02
CA ASP A 108 -3.54 9.91 6.59
C ASP A 108 -2.35 10.37 5.71
N THR A 109 -1.65 11.38 6.21
CA THR A 109 -0.43 11.90 5.61
C THR A 109 0.81 11.10 6.02
N GLU A 110 0.80 10.45 7.20
CA GLU A 110 1.94 9.70 7.70
C GLU A 110 2.17 8.44 6.86
N GLN A 111 1.12 7.67 6.59
CA GLN A 111 1.20 6.52 5.68
C GLN A 111 1.59 6.94 4.27
N GLY A 112 1.14 8.11 3.82
CA GLY A 112 1.54 8.69 2.55
C GLY A 112 3.03 8.98 2.48
N ALA A 113 3.59 9.59 3.52
CA ALA A 113 5.02 9.88 3.62
C ALA A 113 5.88 8.62 3.69
N LEU A 114 5.43 7.59 4.43
CA LEU A 114 6.08 6.28 4.48
C LEU A 114 6.13 5.62 3.09
N LEU A 115 5.04 5.68 2.33
CA LEU A 115 4.99 5.13 0.97
C LEU A 115 6.01 5.82 0.05
N LEU A 116 6.10 7.14 0.10
CA LEU A 116 7.10 7.90 -0.67
C LEU A 116 8.53 7.54 -0.25
N GLY A 117 8.79 7.36 1.04
CA GLY A 117 10.07 6.91 1.57
C GLY A 117 10.46 5.53 1.03
N ILE A 118 9.54 4.57 1.07
CA ILE A 118 9.75 3.22 0.53
C ILE A 118 10.02 3.27 -0.98
N GLN A 119 9.25 4.04 -1.74
CA GLN A 119 9.45 4.19 -3.19
C GLN A 119 10.81 4.80 -3.52
N SER A 120 11.26 5.79 -2.76
CA SER A 120 12.58 6.42 -2.92
C SER A 120 13.70 5.42 -2.66
N ASN A 121 13.61 4.66 -1.56
CA ASN A 121 14.58 3.63 -1.21
C ASN A 121 14.65 2.51 -2.27
N LEU A 122 13.49 2.02 -2.75
CA LEU A 122 13.44 1.01 -3.80
C LEU A 122 14.09 1.50 -5.10
N ARG A 123 13.83 2.76 -5.49
CA ARG A 123 14.48 3.36 -6.68
C ARG A 123 15.99 3.43 -6.53
N SER A 124 16.47 3.88 -5.37
CA SER A 124 17.90 3.96 -5.08
C SER A 124 18.57 2.59 -5.10
N MET A 125 17.96 1.59 -4.45
CA MET A 125 18.47 0.21 -4.45
C MET A 125 18.49 -0.38 -5.87
N SER A 126 17.44 -0.17 -6.65
CA SER A 126 17.37 -0.64 -8.04
C SER A 126 18.46 0.01 -8.90
N ALA A 127 18.71 1.30 -8.73
CA ALA A 127 19.78 1.99 -9.46
C ALA A 127 21.17 1.42 -9.12
N VAL A 128 21.45 1.19 -7.83
CA VAL A 128 22.71 0.58 -7.39
C VAL A 128 22.89 -0.82 -7.98
N ILE A 129 21.86 -1.66 -7.90
CA ILE A 129 21.90 -3.02 -8.46
C ILE A 129 22.15 -2.97 -9.98
N CYS A 130 21.48 -2.06 -10.70
CA CYS A 130 21.68 -1.88 -12.14
C CYS A 130 23.14 -1.52 -12.47
N VAL A 131 23.74 -0.57 -11.74
CA VAL A 131 25.14 -0.16 -11.94
C VAL A 131 26.09 -1.32 -11.66
N VAL A 132 25.92 -2.02 -10.55
CA VAL A 132 26.76 -3.19 -10.20
C VAL A 132 26.64 -4.27 -11.28
N THR A 133 25.42 -4.57 -11.72
CA THR A 133 25.19 -5.59 -12.77
C THR A 133 25.87 -5.21 -14.08
N LEU A 134 25.78 -3.93 -14.48
CA LEU A 134 26.47 -3.44 -15.70
C LEU A 134 27.99 -3.57 -15.58
N ILE A 135 28.58 -3.18 -14.46
CA ILE A 135 30.02 -3.32 -14.22
C ILE A 135 30.45 -4.78 -14.30
N MET A 136 29.73 -5.67 -13.61
CA MET A 136 30.01 -7.10 -13.63
C MET A 136 29.87 -7.70 -15.03
N SER A 137 28.84 -7.31 -15.77
CA SER A 137 28.62 -7.75 -17.15
C SER A 137 29.80 -7.39 -18.06
N VAL A 138 30.26 -6.14 -17.99
CA VAL A 138 31.44 -5.68 -18.77
C VAL A 138 32.71 -6.43 -18.35
N PHE A 139 32.89 -6.64 -17.05
CA PHE A 139 34.04 -7.39 -16.53
C PHE A 139 34.06 -8.83 -17.02
N PHE A 140 32.96 -9.56 -16.89
CA PHE A 140 32.84 -10.94 -17.36
C PHE A 140 32.98 -11.03 -18.89
N SER A 141 32.34 -10.12 -19.63
CA SER A 141 32.45 -10.09 -21.08
C SER A 141 33.91 -9.93 -21.53
N LYS A 142 34.65 -8.99 -20.94
CA LYS A 142 36.09 -8.80 -21.25
C LYS A 142 36.95 -10.00 -20.84
N ALA A 143 36.71 -10.57 -19.67
CA ALA A 143 37.45 -11.73 -19.18
C ALA A 143 37.22 -12.94 -20.10
N LEU A 144 35.97 -13.23 -20.47
CA LEU A 144 35.62 -14.34 -21.35
C LEU A 144 36.20 -14.13 -22.76
N THR A 145 36.00 -12.95 -23.35
CA THR A 145 36.53 -12.62 -24.69
C THR A 145 38.06 -12.74 -24.75
N ARG A 146 38.77 -12.31 -23.71
CA ARG A 146 40.23 -12.47 -23.68
C ARG A 146 40.67 -13.93 -23.65
N ARG A 147 39.96 -14.79 -22.92
CA ARG A 147 40.26 -16.24 -22.84
C ARG A 147 39.96 -16.92 -24.18
N ILE A 148 38.82 -16.64 -24.79
CA ILE A 148 38.47 -17.17 -26.10
C ILE A 148 39.48 -16.71 -27.17
N ALA A 149 39.85 -15.45 -27.19
CA ALA A 149 40.84 -14.92 -28.12
C ALA A 149 42.24 -15.53 -27.91
N ALA A 150 42.60 -15.90 -26.69
CA ALA A 150 43.87 -16.62 -26.44
C ALA A 150 43.80 -18.05 -26.97
N LEU A 151 42.71 -18.78 -26.76
CA LEU A 151 42.53 -20.14 -27.31
C LEU A 151 42.50 -20.14 -28.85
N LEU A 152 41.80 -19.21 -29.46
CA LEU A 152 41.76 -19.08 -30.91
C LEU A 152 43.15 -18.80 -31.50
N ARG A 153 43.95 -17.96 -30.85
CA ARG A 153 45.35 -17.73 -31.29
C ARG A 153 46.20 -18.99 -31.19
N ALA A 154 46.05 -19.74 -30.07
CA ALA A 154 46.80 -20.99 -29.89
C ALA A 154 46.44 -22.04 -30.94
N ILE A 155 45.12 -22.21 -31.26
CA ILE A 155 44.67 -23.13 -32.30
C ILE A 155 45.23 -22.69 -33.67
N ARG A 156 45.31 -21.42 -33.98
CA ARG A 156 45.82 -20.92 -35.26
C ARG A 156 47.33 -21.20 -35.39
N ILE A 157 48.13 -21.02 -34.32
CA ILE A 157 49.57 -21.33 -34.32
C ILE A 157 49.81 -22.82 -34.58
N VAL A 158 49.02 -23.69 -33.93
CA VAL A 158 49.10 -25.14 -34.17
C VAL A 158 48.64 -25.50 -35.59
N GLY A 159 47.63 -24.83 -36.13
CA GLY A 159 47.17 -25.06 -37.51
C GLY A 159 48.15 -24.59 -38.58
N GLU A 160 49.04 -23.65 -38.30
CA GLU A 160 50.11 -23.17 -39.19
C GLU A 160 51.40 -24.03 -39.14
N GLY A 161 51.39 -25.12 -38.33
CA GLY A 161 52.46 -26.12 -38.31
C GLY A 161 53.59 -25.86 -37.30
N GLU A 162 53.48 -24.90 -36.44
CA GLU A 162 54.39 -24.64 -35.33
C GLU A 162 54.07 -25.48 -34.11
N TYR A 163 54.48 -26.73 -34.06
CA TYR A 163 54.23 -27.66 -32.92
C TYR A 163 55.09 -27.43 -31.68
N GLY A 164 55.93 -26.40 -31.66
CA GLY A 164 56.85 -26.11 -30.58
C GLY A 164 56.34 -25.18 -29.46
N HIS A 165 55.15 -24.62 -29.61
CA HIS A 165 54.64 -23.62 -28.70
C HIS A 165 53.86 -24.29 -27.54
N ARG A 166 54.49 -24.32 -26.34
CA ARG A 166 53.86 -24.85 -25.12
C ARG A 166 52.95 -23.78 -24.57
N LEU A 167 51.63 -24.03 -24.58
CA LEU A 167 50.62 -23.20 -23.90
C LEU A 167 50.92 -23.24 -22.40
N GLN A 168 51.20 -22.09 -21.79
CA GLN A 168 51.19 -21.94 -20.31
C GLN A 168 49.72 -21.60 -19.91
N PRO A 169 49.02 -22.53 -19.26
CA PRO A 169 47.70 -22.24 -18.75
C PRO A 169 47.76 -21.22 -17.64
N VAL A 170 47.16 -20.05 -17.83
CA VAL A 170 47.05 -19.00 -16.84
C VAL A 170 45.67 -19.15 -16.16
N GLY A 171 45.63 -19.86 -15.04
CA GLY A 171 44.45 -20.03 -14.21
C GLY A 171 44.49 -21.33 -13.40
N ARG A 172 43.63 -21.41 -12.36
CA ARG A 172 43.45 -22.59 -11.49
C ARG A 172 42.09 -23.24 -11.68
N ASP A 173 41.44 -22.98 -12.77
CA ASP A 173 40.09 -23.45 -13.11
C ASP A 173 40.12 -24.64 -14.10
N GLU A 174 38.99 -25.27 -14.31
CA GLU A 174 38.84 -26.48 -15.13
C GLU A 174 39.34 -26.32 -16.58
N MET A 175 39.45 -25.07 -17.06
CA MET A 175 40.02 -24.74 -18.37
C MET A 175 41.53 -24.78 -18.45
N ALA A 176 42.20 -24.88 -17.29
CA ALA A 176 43.67 -25.00 -17.22
C ALA A 176 44.12 -26.48 -17.23
N GLN A 177 43.22 -27.44 -17.18
CA GLN A 177 43.47 -28.88 -17.18
C GLN A 177 43.39 -29.52 -18.57
N LEU A 178 42.97 -28.77 -19.59
CA LEU A 178 42.95 -29.19 -20.98
C LEU A 178 44.25 -28.79 -21.71
#